data_f82f5677b4a203b8098dc5e499bcc7de
#
_entry.id   f82f5677b4a203b8098dc5e499bcc7de
#
_cell.length_a   1.000
_cell.length_b   1.000
_cell.length_c   1.000
_cell.angle_alpha   90.00
_cell.angle_beta   90.00
_cell.angle_gamma   90.00
#
_symmetry.space_group_name_H-M   'P 1'
#
loop_
_entity.id
_entity.type
_entity.pdbx_description
1 polymer ?
#
loop_
_entity_poly.entity_id
_entity_poly.type
_entity_poly.pdbx_seq_one_letter_code
_entity_poly.pdbx_strand_id
1 'polypeptide(L)'
;MTIADRLPFHVDKRDASNPQDEAAIQALFRSRMRTLAPTVILVAIPNAGKRTAWERRQRAKEGMVPGFPDMLAMHDGRTAALEFKSGKGALSDKQIDTLNRLAAQDFPVGVFRSADTAVEWLQNHWPNAFQGAFTA
;
A
#
# COMPACT_ATOMS: atom_id res chain seq x y z
N MET A 1 -21.94 3.62 8.50
CA MET A 1 -20.99 2.84 7.71
C MET A 1 -20.35 3.74 6.67
N THR A 2 -19.03 3.86 6.70
CA THR A 2 -18.26 4.64 5.71
C THR A 2 -18.01 3.82 4.45
N ILE A 3 -17.52 4.48 3.40
CA ILE A 3 -17.12 3.77 2.20
C ILE A 3 -16.00 2.75 2.49
N ALA A 4 -15.07 3.11 3.39
CA ALA A 4 -13.98 2.22 3.77
C ALA A 4 -14.48 0.90 4.38
N ASP A 5 -15.57 0.96 5.14
CA ASP A 5 -16.14 -0.24 5.78
C ASP A 5 -16.78 -1.21 4.78
N ARG A 6 -17.05 -0.75 3.55
CA ARG A 6 -17.69 -1.57 2.51
C ARG A 6 -16.72 -2.15 1.49
N LEU A 7 -15.44 -1.74 1.56
CA LEU A 7 -14.46 -2.22 0.60
C LEU A 7 -13.98 -3.64 0.96
N PRO A 8 -13.70 -4.48 -0.03
CA PRO A 8 -13.28 -5.88 0.21
C PRO A 8 -11.81 -6.02 0.60
N PHE A 9 -11.19 -4.96 1.09
CA PHE A 9 -9.81 -4.96 1.53
C PHE A 9 -9.63 -4.03 2.73
N HIS A 10 -8.50 -4.16 3.42
CA HIS A 10 -8.21 -3.35 4.60
C HIS A 10 -8.02 -1.87 4.23
N VAL A 11 -8.67 -1.00 4.99
CA VAL A 11 -8.48 0.45 4.89
C VAL A 11 -8.35 1.04 6.28
N ASP A 12 -7.22 1.65 6.58
CA ASP A 12 -7.03 2.36 7.84
C ASP A 12 -8.02 3.51 7.96
N LYS A 13 -8.52 3.72 9.16
CA LYS A 13 -9.36 4.88 9.47
C LYS A 13 -8.55 6.17 9.35
N ARG A 14 -9.20 7.24 8.91
CA ARG A 14 -8.58 8.56 8.87
C ARG A 14 -8.14 8.97 10.27
N ASP A 15 -6.95 9.55 10.33
CA ASP A 15 -6.38 10.07 11.56
C ASP A 15 -5.79 11.46 11.30
N ALA A 16 -6.59 12.47 11.52
CA ALA A 16 -6.20 13.87 11.29
C ALA A 16 -5.07 14.33 12.23
N SER A 17 -4.81 13.58 13.31
CA SER A 17 -3.73 13.92 14.24
C SER A 17 -2.36 13.47 13.74
N ASN A 18 -2.29 12.57 12.76
CA ASN A 18 -1.02 12.12 12.21
C ASN A 18 -0.48 13.17 11.23
N PRO A 19 0.64 13.82 11.54
CA PRO A 19 1.19 14.88 10.70
C PRO A 19 2.02 14.38 9.52
N GLN A 20 2.30 13.07 9.44
CA GLN A 20 3.18 12.53 8.41
C GLN A 20 2.52 12.54 7.04
N ASP A 21 3.28 12.95 6.01
CA ASP A 21 2.85 12.82 4.63
C ASP A 21 3.06 11.38 4.12
N GLU A 22 2.54 11.09 2.94
CA GLU A 22 2.62 9.75 2.35
C GLU A 22 4.06 9.30 2.14
N ALA A 23 4.94 10.19 1.69
CA ALA A 23 6.34 9.86 1.44
C ALA A 23 7.07 9.48 2.74
N ALA A 24 6.80 10.20 3.83
CA ALA A 24 7.38 9.91 5.14
C ALA A 24 6.91 8.56 5.67
N ILE A 25 5.63 8.27 5.52
CA ILE A 25 5.06 6.98 5.94
C ILE A 25 5.70 5.83 5.17
N GLN A 26 5.82 5.96 3.86
CA GLN A 26 6.46 4.94 3.02
C GLN A 26 7.92 4.72 3.37
N ALA A 27 8.67 5.79 3.60
CA ALA A 27 10.09 5.70 3.96
C ALA A 27 10.28 4.98 5.29
N LEU A 28 9.45 5.30 6.28
CA LEU A 28 9.51 4.65 7.58
C LEU A 28 9.13 3.16 7.47
N PHE A 29 8.11 2.85 6.69
CA PHE A 29 7.69 1.47 6.44
C PHE A 29 8.85 0.67 5.82
N ARG A 30 9.48 1.18 4.76
CA ARG A 30 10.62 0.49 4.13
C ARG A 30 11.77 0.28 5.12
N SER A 31 12.05 1.29 5.95
CA SER A 31 13.10 1.21 6.95
C SER A 31 12.84 0.08 7.96
N ARG A 32 11.62 0.01 8.46
CA ARG A 32 11.23 -1.04 9.41
C ARG A 32 11.27 -2.43 8.79
N MET A 33 10.81 -2.55 7.56
CA MET A 33 10.80 -3.84 6.87
C MET A 33 12.20 -4.38 6.63
N ARG A 34 13.17 -3.51 6.37
CA ARG A 34 14.57 -3.96 6.22
C ARG A 34 15.10 -4.66 7.46
N THR A 35 14.65 -4.25 8.64
CA THR A 35 15.05 -4.86 9.91
C THR A 35 14.19 -6.05 10.28
N LEU A 36 12.87 -5.91 10.14
CA LEU A 36 11.92 -6.89 10.64
C LEU A 36 11.69 -8.05 9.68
N ALA A 37 11.75 -7.81 8.39
CA ALA A 37 11.44 -8.82 7.38
C ALA A 37 12.32 -8.63 6.14
N PRO A 38 13.64 -8.84 6.29
CA PRO A 38 14.61 -8.53 5.21
C PRO A 38 14.45 -9.37 3.96
N THR A 39 13.76 -10.50 4.02
CA THR A 39 13.55 -11.35 2.84
C THR A 39 12.38 -10.90 1.98
N VAL A 40 11.52 -10.01 2.47
CA VAL A 40 10.43 -9.45 1.69
C VAL A 40 10.99 -8.45 0.68
N ILE A 41 10.64 -8.62 -0.59
CA ILE A 41 11.03 -7.67 -1.62
C ILE A 41 9.95 -6.61 -1.71
N LEU A 42 10.34 -5.35 -1.53
CA LEU A 42 9.43 -4.22 -1.67
C LEU A 42 9.71 -3.51 -2.98
N VAL A 43 8.67 -3.35 -3.79
CA VAL A 43 8.76 -2.69 -5.08
C VAL A 43 7.94 -1.41 -5.03
N ALA A 44 8.61 -0.26 -5.15
CA ALA A 44 7.92 1.03 -5.26
C ALA A 44 7.39 1.19 -6.68
N ILE A 45 6.13 1.58 -6.80
CA ILE A 45 5.50 1.83 -8.09
C ILE A 45 5.49 3.34 -8.33
N PRO A 46 6.11 3.83 -9.41
CA PRO A 46 6.07 5.25 -9.71
C PRO A 46 4.63 5.69 -9.92
N ASN A 47 4.17 6.61 -9.09
CA ASN A 47 2.81 7.12 -9.20
C ASN A 47 2.75 8.29 -10.18
N ALA A 48 1.61 8.38 -10.87
CA ALA A 48 1.37 9.45 -11.80
C ALA A 48 1.42 10.83 -11.14
N GLY A 49 1.10 10.92 -9.84
CA GLY A 49 1.15 12.18 -9.12
C GLY A 49 0.36 13.28 -9.84
N LYS A 50 0.82 14.51 -9.70
CA LYS A 50 0.23 15.68 -10.41
C LYS A 50 0.84 15.78 -11.80
N ARG A 51 0.41 14.91 -12.71
CA ARG A 51 0.90 14.94 -14.09
C ARG A 51 -0.06 15.70 -15.00
N THR A 52 0.50 16.28 -16.07
CA THR A 52 -0.30 16.88 -17.14
C THR A 52 -1.11 15.80 -17.85
N ALA A 53 -2.15 16.21 -18.60
CA ALA A 53 -2.93 15.27 -19.40
C ALA A 53 -2.04 14.55 -20.43
N TRP A 54 -1.06 15.25 -21.00
CA TRP A 54 -0.11 14.66 -21.96
C TRP A 54 0.75 13.59 -21.29
N GLU A 55 1.31 13.91 -20.13
CA GLU A 55 2.14 12.95 -19.38
C GLU A 55 1.34 11.71 -18.99
N ARG A 56 0.09 11.88 -18.53
CA ARG A 56 -0.78 10.75 -18.22
C ARG A 56 -1.02 9.85 -19.42
N ARG A 57 -1.23 10.45 -20.61
CA ARG A 57 -1.39 9.67 -21.83
C ARG A 57 -0.12 8.92 -22.21
N GLN A 58 1.05 9.53 -22.05
CA GLN A 58 2.32 8.85 -22.29
C GLN A 58 2.52 7.67 -21.33
N ARG A 59 2.22 7.83 -20.05
CA ARG A 59 2.33 6.75 -19.07
C ARG A 59 1.34 5.62 -19.37
N ALA A 60 0.14 5.94 -19.82
CA ALA A 60 -0.83 4.91 -20.24
C ALA A 60 -0.30 4.10 -21.41
N LYS A 61 0.35 4.72 -22.39
CA LYS A 61 0.99 4.01 -23.51
C LYS A 61 2.13 3.11 -23.04
N GLU A 62 2.79 3.46 -21.96
CA GLU A 62 3.85 2.66 -21.35
C GLU A 62 3.30 1.52 -20.49
N GLY A 63 1.99 1.37 -20.39
CA GLY A 63 1.36 0.31 -19.63
C GLY A 63 1.09 0.62 -18.17
N MET A 64 1.21 1.88 -17.75
CA MET A 64 0.88 2.27 -16.39
C MET A 64 -0.62 2.19 -16.15
N VAL A 65 -1.01 1.59 -15.05
CA VAL A 65 -2.41 1.43 -14.65
C VAL A 65 -2.80 2.58 -13.72
N PRO A 66 -3.78 3.41 -14.09
CA PRO A 66 -4.25 4.47 -13.20
C PRO A 66 -4.75 3.93 -11.87
N GLY A 67 -4.39 4.60 -10.78
CA GLY A 67 -4.80 4.19 -9.43
C GLY A 67 -4.12 2.94 -8.91
N PHE A 68 -3.03 2.49 -9.54
CA PHE A 68 -2.28 1.36 -9.06
C PHE A 68 -1.64 1.69 -7.70
N PRO A 69 -1.56 0.70 -6.77
CA PRO A 69 -1.02 0.96 -5.43
C PRO A 69 0.44 1.42 -5.45
N ASP A 70 0.84 2.10 -4.38
CA ASP A 70 2.17 2.70 -4.25
C ASP A 70 3.29 1.69 -4.21
N MET A 71 3.01 0.49 -3.71
CA MET A 71 4.05 -0.49 -3.41
C MET A 71 3.51 -1.91 -3.52
N LEU A 72 4.37 -2.81 -3.99
CA LEU A 72 4.12 -4.24 -3.91
C LEU A 72 5.12 -4.85 -2.94
N ALA A 73 4.65 -5.81 -2.15
CA ALA A 73 5.49 -6.64 -1.30
C ALA A 73 5.43 -8.06 -1.83
N MET A 74 6.60 -8.69 -1.99
CA MET A 74 6.70 -10.03 -2.56
C MET A 74 7.48 -10.94 -1.62
N HIS A 75 6.90 -12.08 -1.32
CA HIS A 75 7.53 -13.06 -0.43
C HIS A 75 6.95 -14.44 -0.71
N ASP A 76 7.84 -15.41 -0.85
CA ASP A 76 7.48 -16.83 -0.96
C ASP A 76 6.41 -17.10 -2.04
N GLY A 77 6.61 -16.50 -3.20
CA GLY A 77 5.69 -16.66 -4.35
C GLY A 77 4.39 -15.89 -4.25
N ARG A 78 4.23 -15.04 -3.24
CA ARG A 78 3.02 -14.24 -3.00
C ARG A 78 3.30 -12.76 -3.19
N THR A 79 2.26 -12.02 -3.55
CA THR A 79 2.35 -10.57 -3.75
C THR A 79 1.22 -9.90 -2.99
N ALA A 80 1.56 -8.86 -2.23
CA ALA A 80 0.58 -8.00 -1.56
C ALA A 80 0.71 -6.59 -2.12
N ALA A 81 -0.41 -5.87 -2.18
CA ALA A 81 -0.47 -4.51 -2.69
C ALA A 81 -0.75 -3.55 -1.54
N LEU A 82 0.08 -2.52 -1.43
CA LEU A 82 -0.02 -1.53 -0.36
C LEU A 82 -0.19 -0.13 -0.95
N GLU A 83 -1.24 0.54 -0.52
CA GLU A 83 -1.49 1.94 -0.82
C GLU A 83 -1.29 2.75 0.45
N PHE A 84 -0.61 3.89 0.34
CA PHE A 84 -0.36 4.76 1.49
C PHE A 84 -1.08 6.08 1.32
N LYS A 85 -1.66 6.55 2.41
CA LYS A 85 -2.37 7.82 2.48
C LYS A 85 -1.94 8.59 3.71
N SER A 86 -1.91 9.92 3.61
CA SER A 86 -1.79 10.75 4.80
C SER A 86 -3.01 10.55 5.70
N GLY A 87 -2.95 11.02 6.94
CA GLY A 87 -4.08 10.89 7.87
C GLY A 87 -5.39 11.45 7.34
N LYS A 88 -5.33 12.45 6.45
CA LYS A 88 -6.50 13.14 5.88
C LYS A 88 -6.81 12.74 4.43
N GLY A 89 -5.87 12.09 3.75
CA GLY A 89 -6.02 11.80 2.32
C GLY A 89 -7.17 10.85 2.03
N ALA A 90 -7.82 11.02 0.89
CA ALA A 90 -8.90 10.15 0.44
C ALA A 90 -8.46 9.33 -0.77
N LEU A 91 -9.02 8.13 -0.90
CA LEU A 91 -8.84 7.33 -2.11
C LEU A 91 -9.59 7.97 -3.26
N SER A 92 -8.95 8.05 -4.43
CA SER A 92 -9.63 8.45 -5.65
C SER A 92 -10.49 7.31 -6.18
N ASP A 93 -11.42 7.62 -7.08
CA ASP A 93 -12.26 6.60 -7.71
C ASP A 93 -11.42 5.58 -8.48
N LYS A 94 -10.36 6.03 -9.15
CA LYS A 94 -9.44 5.15 -9.88
C LYS A 94 -8.68 4.22 -8.95
N GLN A 95 -8.27 4.72 -7.79
CA GLN A 95 -7.61 3.90 -6.78
C GLN A 95 -8.56 2.82 -6.25
N ILE A 96 -9.79 3.21 -5.91
CA ILE A 96 -10.80 2.25 -5.44
C ILE A 96 -11.05 1.18 -6.49
N ASP A 97 -11.21 1.58 -7.75
CA ASP A 97 -11.43 0.62 -8.85
C ASP A 97 -10.27 -0.37 -8.99
N THR A 98 -9.04 0.13 -9.04
CA THR A 98 -7.87 -0.74 -9.21
C THR A 98 -7.66 -1.65 -8.02
N LEU A 99 -7.82 -1.13 -6.80
CA LEU A 99 -7.66 -1.94 -5.58
C LEU A 99 -8.74 -3.02 -5.50
N ASN A 100 -9.97 -2.70 -5.90
CA ASN A 100 -11.06 -3.70 -5.98
C ASN A 100 -10.73 -4.82 -6.97
N ARG A 101 -10.15 -4.47 -8.12
CA ARG A 101 -9.77 -5.46 -9.14
C ARG A 101 -8.67 -6.40 -8.62
N LEU A 102 -7.71 -5.87 -7.89
CA LEU A 102 -6.66 -6.67 -7.27
C LEU A 102 -7.25 -7.60 -6.20
N ALA A 103 -8.10 -7.07 -5.34
CA ALA A 103 -8.74 -7.86 -4.29
C ALA A 103 -9.61 -8.98 -4.88
N ALA A 104 -10.28 -8.72 -6.00
CA ALA A 104 -11.11 -9.72 -6.69
C ALA A 104 -10.28 -10.90 -7.22
N GLN A 105 -8.99 -10.70 -7.42
CA GLN A 105 -8.07 -11.76 -7.85
C GLN A 105 -7.32 -12.39 -6.68
N ASP A 106 -7.78 -12.14 -5.46
CA ASP A 106 -7.24 -12.69 -4.22
C ASP A 106 -5.85 -12.18 -3.83
N PHE A 107 -5.40 -11.08 -4.40
CA PHE A 107 -4.22 -10.41 -3.87
C PHE A 107 -4.57 -9.77 -2.53
N PRO A 108 -3.76 -9.96 -1.48
CA PRO A 108 -3.90 -9.14 -0.28
C PRO A 108 -3.70 -7.66 -0.63
N VAL A 109 -4.66 -6.83 -0.25
CA VAL A 109 -4.65 -5.40 -0.54
C VAL A 109 -4.91 -4.62 0.75
N GLY A 110 -4.16 -3.57 0.99
CA GLY A 110 -4.38 -2.71 2.14
C GLY A 110 -4.05 -1.25 1.85
N VAL A 111 -4.78 -0.37 2.54
CA VAL A 111 -4.56 1.07 2.52
C VAL A 111 -4.17 1.50 3.92
N PHE A 112 -3.00 2.13 4.04
CA PHE A 112 -2.39 2.42 5.33
C PHE A 112 -2.11 3.90 5.51
N ARG A 113 -2.32 4.36 6.73
CA ARG A 113 -2.06 5.75 7.10
C ARG A 113 -0.91 5.89 8.09
N SER A 114 -0.26 4.76 8.41
CA SER A 114 0.95 4.74 9.21
C SER A 114 1.83 3.56 8.82
N ALA A 115 3.12 3.67 9.12
CA ALA A 115 4.04 2.56 8.93
C ALA A 115 3.69 1.38 9.85
N ASP A 116 3.24 1.67 11.08
CA ASP A 116 2.92 0.65 12.07
C ASP A 116 1.79 -0.26 11.61
N THR A 117 0.72 0.31 11.09
CA THR A 117 -0.43 -0.48 10.64
C THR A 117 -0.08 -1.33 9.43
N ALA A 118 0.76 -0.82 8.53
CA ALA A 118 1.21 -1.59 7.38
C ALA A 118 2.09 -2.77 7.79
N VAL A 119 3.02 -2.56 8.71
CA VAL A 119 3.86 -3.64 9.24
C VAL A 119 2.99 -4.70 9.92
N GLU A 120 2.10 -4.30 10.79
CA GLU A 120 1.20 -5.22 11.51
C GLU A 120 0.36 -6.05 10.53
N TRP A 121 -0.17 -5.40 9.48
CA TRP A 121 -0.98 -6.07 8.48
C TRP A 121 -0.18 -7.13 7.73
N LEU A 122 1.07 -6.84 7.32
CA LEU A 122 1.92 -7.83 6.68
C LEU A 122 2.32 -8.96 7.63
N GLN A 123 2.58 -8.64 8.91
CA GLN A 123 2.86 -9.67 9.90
C GLN A 123 1.71 -10.66 10.02
N ASN A 124 0.48 -10.17 9.99
CA ASN A 124 -0.69 -11.02 10.07
C ASN A 124 -0.86 -11.91 8.84
N HIS A 125 -0.49 -11.40 7.67
CA HIS A 125 -0.56 -12.18 6.43
C HIS A 125 0.62 -13.15 6.26
N TRP A 126 1.83 -12.70 6.59
CA TRP A 126 3.06 -13.45 6.37
C TRP A 126 3.92 -13.51 7.63
N PRO A 127 3.44 -14.16 8.71
CA PRO A 127 4.18 -14.18 9.98
C PRO A 127 5.58 -14.76 9.82
N ASN A 128 5.77 -15.74 8.93
CA ASN A 128 7.06 -16.39 8.74
C ASN A 128 8.11 -15.49 8.07
N ALA A 129 7.70 -14.38 7.48
CA ALA A 129 8.63 -13.43 6.87
C ALA A 129 9.31 -12.53 7.91
N PHE A 130 8.76 -12.43 9.11
CA PHE A 130 9.21 -11.50 10.15
C PHE A 130 10.14 -12.20 11.12
N GLN A 131 11.44 -12.16 10.82
CA GLN A 131 12.46 -12.83 11.62
C GLN A 131 12.64 -12.13 12.96
N GLY A 132 12.56 -12.92 14.04
CA GLY A 132 12.78 -12.44 15.38
C GLY A 132 11.73 -11.52 15.96
N ALA A 133 10.82 -11.01 15.14
CA ALA A 133 9.79 -10.07 15.60
C ALA A 133 8.80 -10.71 16.57
N PHE A 134 8.71 -12.02 16.56
CA PHE A 134 7.77 -12.79 17.40
C PHE A 134 8.42 -13.84 18.25
N THR A 135 9.71 -13.80 18.39
CA THR A 135 10.36 -14.65 19.40
C THR A 135 10.04 -14.06 20.76
N ALA A 136 8.98 -14.52 21.29
CA ALA A 136 8.62 -14.14 22.64
C ALA A 136 9.60 -14.75 23.62
#